data_038d587c504b09ef1e5c0c7e6f563784
#
_entry.id   038d587c504b09ef1e5c0c7e6f563784
#
_cell.length_a   1.000
_cell.length_b   1.000
_cell.length_c   1.000
_cell.angle_alpha   90.00
_cell.angle_beta   90.00
_cell.angle_gamma   90.00
#
_symmetry.space_group_name_H-M   'P 1'
#
loop_
_entity.id
_entity.type
_entity.pdbx_description
1 polymer ?
#
loop_
_entity_poly.entity_id
_entity_poly.type
_entity_poly.pdbx_seq_one_letter_code
_entity_poly.pdbx_strand_id
1 'polypeptide(L)'
;QTAQVGFMHSEYFAGIAKYDWLGAAFTLDSGKQAIGINLIRFAVDDIPYTLDLIEPDGSINYNNIRSFSVGDYGFMLSYARKIKPNFSVGGTAKIMYHKAGDFAKSFGLGIDVGAQYQLKDFKFGVNIRDISTTFNAWSFSFTDEEKQKLLGADNAIPDNSLEVTLPKILIGAGYYKKFKKFEINTELAIDITTDGKRNVLLPGKPLSFDPHLGVEVGFANIVYVRAGISNIQKELDDNNIDKKITVQPNIGAGLRFKSIAVDYAFTDVGGKETSTFSHVISA
;
A
#
# COMPACT_ATOMS: atom_id res chain seq x y z
N GLN A 1 -14.88 16.11 16.64
CA GLN A 1 -14.95 14.66 16.95
C GLN A 1 -13.79 14.31 17.87
N THR A 2 -14.05 13.58 18.93
CA THR A 2 -13.01 13.12 19.87
C THR A 2 -12.42 11.77 19.44
N ALA A 3 -13.12 11.01 18.63
CA ALA A 3 -12.67 9.71 18.09
C ALA A 3 -13.18 9.50 16.66
N GLN A 4 -12.41 8.79 15.87
CA GLN A 4 -12.76 8.30 14.54
C GLN A 4 -12.30 6.85 14.43
N VAL A 5 -13.10 6.02 13.77
CA VAL A 5 -12.75 4.64 13.42
C VAL A 5 -13.03 4.47 11.95
N GLY A 6 -12.18 3.76 11.26
CA GLY A 6 -12.35 3.47 9.83
C GLY A 6 -11.93 2.03 9.52
N PHE A 7 -12.56 1.49 8.50
CA PHE A 7 -12.26 0.17 7.94
C PHE A 7 -12.14 0.30 6.42
N MET A 8 -11.26 -0.47 5.81
CA MET A 8 -11.13 -0.58 4.36
C MET A 8 -10.86 -2.03 3.97
N HIS A 9 -11.52 -2.47 2.93
CA HIS A 9 -11.26 -3.73 2.25
C HIS A 9 -11.00 -3.48 0.77
N SER A 10 -9.96 -4.09 0.25
CA SER A 10 -9.64 -4.03 -1.17
C SER A 10 -9.32 -5.41 -1.72
N GLU A 11 -9.88 -5.70 -2.87
CA GLU A 11 -9.56 -6.87 -3.67
C GLU A 11 -8.72 -6.45 -4.87
N TYR A 12 -7.52 -7.01 -4.99
CA TYR A 12 -6.58 -6.79 -6.07
C TYR A 12 -6.57 -8.00 -7.01
N PHE A 13 -6.31 -7.75 -8.29
CA PHE A 13 -6.12 -8.79 -9.30
C PHE A 13 -7.30 -9.77 -9.34
N ALA A 14 -8.52 -9.24 -9.46
CA ALA A 14 -9.76 -10.02 -9.47
C ALA A 14 -9.94 -10.93 -8.22
N GLY A 15 -9.54 -10.45 -7.04
CA GLY A 15 -9.72 -11.14 -5.75
C GLY A 15 -8.60 -12.10 -5.36
N ILE A 16 -7.51 -12.18 -6.14
CA ILE A 16 -6.36 -13.02 -5.79
C ILE A 16 -5.67 -12.49 -4.53
N ALA A 17 -5.43 -11.17 -4.45
CA ALA A 17 -4.84 -10.55 -3.28
C ALA A 17 -5.86 -9.66 -2.56
N LYS A 18 -5.84 -9.70 -1.24
CA LYS A 18 -6.75 -8.95 -0.37
C LYS A 18 -5.96 -8.03 0.53
N TYR A 19 -6.44 -6.80 0.67
CA TYR A 19 -5.88 -5.81 1.58
C TYR A 19 -6.96 -5.30 2.52
N ASP A 20 -6.73 -5.47 3.80
CA ASP A 20 -7.60 -5.02 4.87
C ASP A 20 -6.89 -3.96 5.70
N TRP A 21 -7.60 -2.90 6.06
CA TRP A 21 -7.12 -1.89 6.98
C TRP A 21 -8.19 -1.58 8.02
N LEU A 22 -7.78 -1.48 9.27
CA LEU A 22 -8.58 -1.02 10.39
C LEU A 22 -7.81 0.07 11.12
N GLY A 23 -8.42 1.22 11.35
CA GLY A 23 -7.79 2.34 12.03
C GLY A 23 -8.69 3.01 13.04
N ALA A 24 -8.08 3.52 14.10
CA ALA A 24 -8.74 4.38 15.07
C ALA A 24 -7.85 5.58 15.40
N ALA A 25 -8.46 6.77 15.50
CA ALA A 25 -7.76 7.99 15.87
C ALA A 25 -8.53 8.71 16.98
N PHE A 26 -7.80 9.21 17.96
CA PHE A 26 -8.31 9.90 19.13
C PHE A 26 -7.64 11.28 19.22
N THR A 27 -8.46 12.32 19.30
CA THR A 27 -7.95 13.68 19.54
C THR A 27 -7.84 13.94 21.04
N LEU A 28 -6.73 14.55 21.42
CA LEU A 28 -6.40 14.94 22.79
C LEU A 28 -6.21 16.45 22.85
N ASP A 29 -6.22 17.02 24.06
CA ASP A 29 -5.94 18.44 24.32
C ASP A 29 -6.74 19.36 23.37
N SER A 30 -8.07 19.17 23.35
CA SER A 30 -8.99 19.95 22.50
C SER A 30 -8.59 19.98 21.01
N GLY A 31 -8.03 18.88 20.50
CA GLY A 31 -7.63 18.74 19.10
C GLY A 31 -6.24 19.29 18.77
N LYS A 32 -5.42 19.61 19.77
CA LYS A 32 -4.02 19.99 19.56
C LYS A 32 -3.10 18.78 19.37
N GLN A 33 -3.50 17.63 19.88
CA GLN A 33 -2.76 16.37 19.78
C GLN A 33 -3.69 15.26 19.29
N ALA A 34 -3.12 14.20 18.72
CA ALA A 34 -3.86 13.00 18.34
C ALA A 34 -2.98 11.76 18.50
N ILE A 35 -3.62 10.65 18.85
CA ILE A 35 -3.05 9.31 18.83
C ILE A 35 -3.82 8.50 17.81
N GLY A 36 -3.13 7.69 17.02
CA GLY A 36 -3.70 6.77 16.04
C GLY A 36 -3.18 5.36 16.21
N ILE A 37 -4.04 4.39 16.03
CA ILE A 37 -3.70 2.96 15.98
C ILE A 37 -4.21 2.42 14.65
N ASN A 38 -3.37 1.68 13.93
CA ASN A 38 -3.74 1.08 12.66
C ASN A 38 -3.27 -0.37 12.60
N LEU A 39 -4.10 -1.20 11.98
CA LEU A 39 -3.83 -2.59 11.63
C LEU A 39 -3.96 -2.73 10.12
N ILE A 40 -3.02 -3.41 9.51
CA ILE A 40 -3.02 -3.72 8.09
C ILE A 40 -2.83 -5.22 7.93
N ARG A 41 -3.58 -5.80 6.98
CA ARG A 41 -3.35 -7.15 6.48
C ARG A 41 -3.34 -7.10 4.95
N PHE A 42 -2.30 -7.64 4.34
CA PHE A 42 -2.26 -7.94 2.91
C PHE A 42 -2.01 -9.44 2.77
N ALA A 43 -2.83 -10.15 1.99
CA ALA A 43 -2.71 -11.59 1.89
C ALA A 43 -3.09 -12.12 0.51
N VAL A 44 -2.42 -13.20 0.14
CA VAL A 44 -2.77 -14.07 -0.99
C VAL A 44 -3.03 -15.46 -0.42
N ASP A 45 -4.24 -15.96 -0.61
CA ASP A 45 -4.65 -17.27 -0.14
C ASP A 45 -4.59 -18.29 -1.30
N ASP A 46 -4.70 -19.57 -0.97
CA ASP A 46 -4.82 -20.70 -1.92
C ASP A 46 -3.68 -20.81 -2.94
N ILE A 47 -2.45 -20.49 -2.54
CA ILE A 47 -1.27 -20.66 -3.38
C ILE A 47 -0.95 -22.16 -3.46
N PRO A 48 -0.86 -22.75 -4.67
CA PRO A 48 -0.55 -24.18 -4.79
C PRO A 48 0.86 -24.52 -4.29
N TYR A 49 0.96 -25.45 -3.36
CA TYR A 49 2.21 -26.05 -2.91
C TYR A 49 2.46 -27.31 -3.74
N THR A 50 3.46 -27.26 -4.62
CA THR A 50 3.73 -28.29 -5.62
C THR A 50 5.02 -29.06 -5.38
N LEU A 51 5.66 -28.90 -4.22
CA LEU A 51 6.93 -29.57 -3.91
C LEU A 51 6.78 -31.11 -3.81
N ASP A 52 5.58 -31.58 -3.53
CA ASP A 52 5.22 -32.99 -3.42
C ASP A 52 4.55 -33.55 -4.70
N LEU A 53 4.55 -32.77 -5.81
CA LEU A 53 3.84 -33.11 -7.03
C LEU A 53 4.43 -34.34 -7.74
N ILE A 54 5.78 -34.48 -7.69
CA ILE A 54 6.52 -35.56 -8.35
C ILE A 54 6.82 -36.65 -7.31
N GLU A 55 6.32 -37.84 -7.56
CA GLU A 55 6.59 -39.03 -6.76
C GLU A 55 8.03 -39.55 -6.96
N PRO A 56 8.58 -40.36 -6.06
CA PRO A 56 9.92 -40.94 -6.18
C PRO A 56 10.15 -41.75 -7.47
N ASP A 57 9.11 -42.29 -8.06
CA ASP A 57 9.16 -43.03 -9.33
C ASP A 57 9.11 -42.13 -10.58
N GLY A 58 9.03 -40.81 -10.38
CA GLY A 58 8.94 -39.82 -11.45
C GLY A 58 7.52 -39.55 -11.97
N SER A 59 6.50 -40.21 -11.42
CA SER A 59 5.11 -39.97 -11.78
C SER A 59 4.59 -38.65 -11.18
N ILE A 60 3.61 -38.04 -11.86
CA ILE A 60 2.97 -36.79 -11.39
C ILE A 60 1.69 -37.16 -10.64
N ASN A 61 1.59 -36.77 -9.37
CA ASN A 61 0.41 -36.98 -8.53
C ASN A 61 -0.23 -35.67 -8.10
N TYR A 62 -1.26 -35.25 -8.80
CA TYR A 62 -1.98 -34.01 -8.51
C TYR A 62 -2.71 -34.01 -7.16
N ASN A 63 -2.96 -35.19 -6.55
CA ASN A 63 -3.57 -35.28 -5.22
C ASN A 63 -2.63 -34.80 -4.11
N ASN A 64 -1.34 -34.67 -4.37
CA ASN A 64 -0.35 -34.16 -3.43
C ASN A 64 -0.29 -32.61 -3.41
N ILE A 65 -1.04 -31.96 -4.28
CA ILE A 65 -1.11 -30.47 -4.26
C ILE A 65 -1.86 -30.06 -3.00
N ARG A 66 -1.16 -29.33 -2.15
CA ARG A 66 -1.70 -28.63 -0.99
C ARG A 66 -1.73 -27.14 -1.28
N SER A 67 -2.47 -26.34 -0.53
CA SER A 67 -2.42 -24.89 -0.62
C SER A 67 -1.79 -24.29 0.63
N PHE A 68 -1.16 -23.12 0.45
CA PHE A 68 -0.68 -22.27 1.54
C PHE A 68 -1.07 -20.81 1.27
N SER A 69 -0.91 -19.97 2.29
CA SER A 69 -1.17 -18.54 2.18
C SER A 69 0.10 -17.75 2.47
N VAL A 70 0.21 -16.59 1.84
CA VAL A 70 1.21 -15.56 2.16
C VAL A 70 0.47 -14.36 2.74
N GLY A 71 0.98 -13.81 3.84
CA GLY A 71 0.34 -12.67 4.49
C GLY A 71 1.34 -11.73 5.13
N ASP A 72 1.09 -10.43 4.92
CA ASP A 72 1.80 -9.32 5.54
C ASP A 72 0.87 -8.63 6.52
N TYR A 73 1.33 -8.43 7.73
CA TYR A 73 0.58 -7.80 8.82
C TYR A 73 1.36 -6.61 9.34
N GLY A 74 0.70 -5.47 9.49
CA GLY A 74 1.28 -4.25 10.04
C GLY A 74 0.49 -3.77 11.25
N PHE A 75 1.19 -3.48 12.33
CA PHE A 75 0.67 -2.76 13.48
C PHE A 75 1.38 -1.41 13.57
N MET A 76 0.62 -0.31 13.66
CA MET A 76 1.17 1.03 13.68
C MET A 76 0.57 1.85 14.81
N LEU A 77 1.44 2.52 15.56
CA LEU A 77 1.09 3.48 16.59
C LEU A 77 1.59 4.85 16.16
N SER A 78 0.69 5.80 16.06
CA SER A 78 0.96 7.17 15.58
C SER A 78 0.70 8.20 16.66
N TYR A 79 1.51 9.25 16.69
CA TYR A 79 1.29 10.44 17.47
C TYR A 79 1.46 11.68 16.60
N ALA A 80 0.56 12.65 16.73
CA ALA A 80 0.62 13.91 16.01
C ALA A 80 0.32 15.10 16.93
N ARG A 81 0.93 16.25 16.61
CA ARG A 81 0.75 17.49 17.37
C ARG A 81 0.69 18.70 16.44
N LYS A 82 -0.25 19.60 16.72
CA LYS A 82 -0.26 20.97 16.16
C LYS A 82 0.79 21.81 16.87
N ILE A 83 1.82 22.23 16.15
CA ILE A 83 2.87 23.13 16.64
C ILE A 83 2.38 24.58 16.50
N LYS A 84 1.65 24.90 15.43
CA LYS A 84 0.97 26.18 15.17
C LYS A 84 -0.43 25.88 14.63
N PRO A 85 -1.36 26.86 14.62
CA PRO A 85 -2.71 26.65 14.11
C PRO A 85 -2.77 26.06 12.68
N ASN A 86 -1.77 26.36 11.88
CA ASN A 86 -1.63 25.95 10.49
C ASN A 86 -0.50 24.96 10.22
N PHE A 87 0.21 24.48 11.26
CA PHE A 87 1.33 23.56 11.11
C PHE A 87 1.26 22.40 12.11
N SER A 88 1.29 21.19 11.61
CA SER A 88 1.24 19.96 12.38
C SER A 88 2.40 19.04 12.01
N VAL A 89 2.89 18.29 12.99
CA VAL A 89 3.90 17.23 12.80
C VAL A 89 3.43 15.96 13.45
N GLY A 90 3.92 14.83 12.96
CA GLY A 90 3.60 13.52 13.55
C GLY A 90 4.64 12.48 13.23
N GLY A 91 4.58 11.38 13.96
CA GLY A 91 5.41 10.20 13.73
C GLY A 91 4.61 8.93 14.00
N THR A 92 5.04 7.86 13.38
CA THR A 92 4.45 6.53 13.50
C THR A 92 5.55 5.50 13.73
N ALA A 93 5.41 4.71 14.78
CA ALA A 93 6.18 3.48 14.98
C ALA A 93 5.38 2.32 14.37
N LYS A 94 6.05 1.42 13.66
CA LYS A 94 5.41 0.28 13.00
C LYS A 94 6.16 -1.02 13.26
N ILE A 95 5.37 -2.08 13.46
CA ILE A 95 5.83 -3.46 13.53
C ILE A 95 5.22 -4.16 12.33
N MET A 96 6.07 -4.84 11.55
CA MET A 96 5.68 -5.63 10.39
C MET A 96 5.90 -7.10 10.70
N TYR A 97 4.96 -7.94 10.34
CA TYR A 97 5.07 -9.39 10.41
C TYR A 97 4.68 -9.99 9.07
N HIS A 98 5.60 -10.74 8.49
CA HIS A 98 5.38 -11.45 7.22
C HIS A 98 5.36 -12.95 7.50
N LYS A 99 4.45 -13.67 6.84
CA LYS A 99 4.37 -15.12 6.89
C LYS A 99 4.14 -15.67 5.49
N ALA A 100 4.92 -16.69 5.10
CA ALA A 100 4.68 -17.46 3.88
C ALA A 100 4.61 -18.96 4.26
N GLY A 101 3.40 -19.53 4.18
CA GLY A 101 3.14 -20.88 4.65
C GLY A 101 3.62 -21.08 6.10
N ASP A 102 4.17 -22.26 6.36
CA ASP A 102 4.83 -22.58 7.63
C ASP A 102 6.37 -22.53 7.54
N PHE A 103 6.87 -22.26 6.33
CA PHE A 103 8.29 -22.36 6.03
C PHE A 103 9.05 -21.01 6.06
N ALA A 104 8.37 -19.86 6.05
CA ALA A 104 9.03 -18.57 6.15
C ALA A 104 8.22 -17.56 6.97
N LYS A 105 8.93 -16.81 7.81
CA LYS A 105 8.38 -15.69 8.59
C LYS A 105 9.41 -14.59 8.77
N SER A 106 8.93 -13.36 8.91
CA SER A 106 9.79 -12.22 9.17
C SER A 106 9.16 -11.26 10.17
N PHE A 107 10.01 -10.58 10.93
CA PHE A 107 9.65 -9.45 11.78
C PHE A 107 10.43 -8.22 11.37
N GLY A 108 9.71 -7.09 11.25
CA GLY A 108 10.29 -5.80 10.90
C GLY A 108 9.85 -4.69 11.85
N LEU A 109 10.73 -3.71 12.03
CA LEU A 109 10.48 -2.49 12.78
C LEU A 109 10.83 -1.28 11.93
N GLY A 110 9.99 -0.25 11.96
CA GLY A 110 10.23 0.98 11.20
C GLY A 110 9.58 2.20 11.83
N ILE A 111 10.01 3.37 11.38
CA ILE A 111 9.50 4.67 11.82
C ILE A 111 9.18 5.50 10.59
N ASP A 112 8.02 6.16 10.62
CA ASP A 112 7.61 7.17 9.65
C ASP A 112 7.48 8.52 10.35
N VAL A 113 7.76 9.61 9.64
CA VAL A 113 7.56 10.97 10.14
C VAL A 113 6.87 11.81 9.07
N GLY A 114 6.05 12.78 9.51
CA GLY A 114 5.34 13.64 8.59
C GLY A 114 5.07 15.02 9.14
N ALA A 115 4.81 15.94 8.23
CA ALA A 115 4.39 17.30 8.55
C ALA A 115 3.32 17.76 7.57
N GLN A 116 2.44 18.63 8.05
CA GLN A 116 1.40 19.27 7.24
C GLN A 116 1.39 20.78 7.53
N TYR A 117 1.24 21.54 6.45
CA TYR A 117 1.11 22.99 6.51
C TYR A 117 -0.11 23.44 5.72
N GLN A 118 -0.93 24.32 6.31
CA GLN A 118 -2.13 24.88 5.67
C GLN A 118 -1.95 26.38 5.44
N LEU A 119 -2.16 26.83 4.20
CA LEU A 119 -2.12 28.24 3.82
C LEU A 119 -3.40 28.56 3.07
N LYS A 120 -4.35 29.21 3.76
CA LYS A 120 -5.69 29.51 3.21
C LYS A 120 -6.35 28.23 2.64
N ASP A 121 -6.62 28.22 1.34
CA ASP A 121 -7.25 27.12 0.61
C ASP A 121 -6.25 26.02 0.21
N PHE A 122 -4.94 26.23 0.42
CA PHE A 122 -3.88 25.26 0.09
C PHE A 122 -3.46 24.45 1.31
N LYS A 123 -3.16 23.18 1.05
CA LYS A 123 -2.56 22.25 2.01
C LYS A 123 -1.31 21.65 1.41
N PHE A 124 -0.26 21.60 2.20
CA PHE A 124 1.01 20.97 1.83
C PHE A 124 1.31 19.86 2.82
N GLY A 125 1.81 18.76 2.33
CA GLY A 125 2.18 17.62 3.16
C GLY A 125 3.51 17.03 2.74
N VAL A 126 4.27 16.55 3.72
CA VAL A 126 5.42 15.68 3.52
C VAL A 126 5.32 14.50 4.46
N ASN A 127 5.58 13.31 3.95
CA ASN A 127 5.70 12.10 4.76
C ASN A 127 6.95 11.35 4.32
N ILE A 128 7.82 11.05 5.28
CA ILE A 128 9.01 10.22 5.06
C ILE A 128 8.72 8.87 5.72
N ARG A 129 8.46 7.89 4.87
CA ARG A 129 8.23 6.51 5.31
C ARG A 129 9.58 5.82 5.45
N ASP A 130 9.64 4.91 6.42
CA ASP A 130 10.84 4.12 6.69
C ASP A 130 12.10 4.99 6.92
N ILE A 131 11.97 6.14 7.62
CA ILE A 131 13.09 7.06 7.86
C ILE A 131 14.23 6.40 8.65
N SER A 132 13.90 5.45 9.52
CA SER A 132 14.87 4.63 10.25
C SER A 132 15.45 3.51 9.39
N THR A 133 15.01 3.36 8.13
CA THR A 133 15.11 2.10 7.40
C THR A 133 14.35 0.99 8.13
N THR A 134 13.45 0.30 7.48
CA THR A 134 12.78 -0.86 8.09
C THR A 134 13.60 -2.11 7.82
N PHE A 135 13.97 -2.81 8.89
CA PHE A 135 14.72 -4.06 8.84
C PHE A 135 13.76 -5.21 9.07
N ASN A 136 13.62 -6.10 8.09
CA ASN A 136 12.81 -7.31 8.17
C ASN A 136 13.74 -8.52 8.33
N ALA A 137 13.71 -9.14 9.52
CA ALA A 137 14.52 -10.30 9.83
C ALA A 137 13.76 -11.57 9.44
N TRP A 138 14.18 -12.20 8.34
CA TRP A 138 13.60 -13.44 7.82
C TRP A 138 14.18 -14.68 8.50
N SER A 139 13.31 -15.61 8.81
CA SER A 139 13.64 -16.94 9.32
C SER A 139 12.94 -17.99 8.48
N PHE A 140 13.70 -19.00 8.03
CA PHE A 140 13.20 -20.10 7.22
C PHE A 140 13.24 -21.41 7.98
N SER A 141 12.19 -22.24 7.82
CA SER A 141 11.98 -23.49 8.57
C SER A 141 11.50 -24.56 7.60
N PHE A 142 12.42 -25.07 6.77
CA PHE A 142 12.14 -26.23 5.92
C PHE A 142 12.49 -27.52 6.64
N THR A 143 11.66 -28.55 6.45
CA THR A 143 11.98 -29.91 6.86
C THR A 143 13.14 -30.48 6.04
N ASP A 144 13.80 -31.53 6.51
CA ASP A 144 14.92 -32.13 5.75
C ASP A 144 14.44 -32.75 4.43
N GLU A 145 13.21 -33.23 4.38
CA GLU A 145 12.58 -33.72 3.15
C GLU A 145 12.36 -32.60 2.13
N GLU A 146 11.80 -31.46 2.57
CA GLU A 146 11.61 -30.25 1.72
C GLU A 146 12.94 -29.72 1.19
N LYS A 147 13.98 -29.71 2.03
CA LYS A 147 15.34 -29.30 1.60
C LYS A 147 15.89 -30.22 0.51
N GLN A 148 15.73 -31.53 0.65
CA GLN A 148 16.17 -32.48 -0.37
C GLN A 148 15.43 -32.31 -1.70
N LYS A 149 14.11 -32.08 -1.65
CA LYS A 149 13.30 -31.81 -2.83
C LYS A 149 13.69 -30.50 -3.52
N LEU A 150 13.94 -29.42 -2.75
CA LEU A 150 14.43 -28.16 -3.28
C LEU A 150 15.78 -28.32 -3.99
N LEU A 151 16.73 -28.99 -3.34
CA LEU A 151 18.06 -29.25 -3.93
C LEU A 151 17.97 -30.15 -5.16
N GLY A 152 17.10 -31.14 -5.16
CA GLY A 152 16.86 -32.02 -6.29
C GLY A 152 16.26 -31.32 -7.51
N ALA A 153 15.61 -30.16 -7.29
CA ALA A 153 15.07 -29.29 -8.34
C ALA A 153 15.98 -28.10 -8.68
N ASP A 154 17.28 -28.19 -8.38
CA ASP A 154 18.29 -27.12 -8.59
C ASP A 154 17.95 -25.78 -7.90
N ASN A 155 17.15 -25.79 -6.84
CA ASN A 155 16.86 -24.62 -6.05
C ASN A 155 17.85 -24.48 -4.88
N ALA A 156 18.26 -23.24 -4.59
CA ALA A 156 19.01 -22.94 -3.38
C ALA A 156 18.05 -22.94 -2.17
N ILE A 157 18.50 -23.47 -1.05
CA ILE A 157 17.76 -23.37 0.20
C ILE A 157 17.96 -21.95 0.75
N PRO A 158 16.89 -21.18 0.98
CA PRO A 158 17.02 -19.85 1.58
C PRO A 158 17.59 -19.91 2.99
N ASP A 159 18.58 -19.08 3.26
CA ASP A 159 19.10 -18.87 4.60
C ASP A 159 18.41 -17.70 5.29
N ASN A 160 18.47 -17.67 6.63
CA ASN A 160 18.03 -16.53 7.41
C ASN A 160 18.73 -15.27 6.93
N SER A 161 17.94 -14.24 6.66
CA SER A 161 18.42 -13.03 6.01
C SER A 161 17.79 -11.78 6.60
N LEU A 162 18.44 -10.64 6.35
CA LEU A 162 17.93 -9.33 6.72
C LEU A 162 17.56 -8.57 5.44
N GLU A 163 16.28 -8.35 5.26
CA GLU A 163 15.76 -7.50 4.19
C GLU A 163 15.66 -6.06 4.70
N VAL A 164 16.00 -5.12 3.84
CA VAL A 164 16.08 -3.70 4.18
C VAL A 164 15.14 -2.90 3.27
N THR A 165 14.17 -2.23 3.87
CA THR A 165 13.30 -1.27 3.16
C THR A 165 13.85 0.14 3.34
N LEU A 166 14.29 0.73 2.22
CA LEU A 166 14.85 2.08 2.21
C LEU A 166 13.78 3.17 2.30
N PRO A 167 14.15 4.38 2.77
CA PRO A 167 13.22 5.48 2.91
C PRO A 167 12.51 5.86 1.61
N LYS A 168 11.22 6.21 1.73
CA LYS A 168 10.38 6.76 0.67
C LYS A 168 9.81 8.09 1.14
N ILE A 169 9.96 9.14 0.32
CA ILE A 169 9.49 10.49 0.62
C ILE A 169 8.25 10.77 -0.24
N LEU A 170 7.15 11.16 0.39
CA LEU A 170 5.91 11.56 -0.26
C LEU A 170 5.72 13.06 -0.01
N ILE A 171 5.55 13.82 -1.08
CA ILE A 171 5.29 15.26 -1.03
C ILE A 171 3.99 15.53 -1.77
N GLY A 172 3.08 16.27 -1.15
CA GLY A 172 1.80 16.59 -1.74
C GLY A 172 1.42 18.07 -1.55
N ALA A 173 0.70 18.60 -2.52
CA ALA A 173 0.05 19.89 -2.47
C ALA A 173 -1.42 19.75 -2.88
N GLY A 174 -2.31 20.19 -2.01
CA GLY A 174 -3.76 20.17 -2.24
C GLY A 174 -4.35 21.56 -2.29
N TYR A 175 -5.39 21.73 -3.08
CA TYR A 175 -6.21 22.92 -3.13
C TYR A 175 -7.67 22.58 -2.84
N TYR A 176 -8.27 23.25 -1.87
CA TYR A 176 -9.66 23.05 -1.47
C TYR A 176 -10.45 24.35 -1.66
N LYS A 177 -11.60 24.25 -2.32
CA LYS A 177 -12.53 25.37 -2.47
C LYS A 177 -13.98 24.93 -2.33
N LYS A 178 -14.76 25.73 -1.60
CA LYS A 178 -16.20 25.54 -1.45
C LYS A 178 -17.00 26.64 -2.15
N PHE A 179 -17.97 26.23 -2.97
CA PHE A 179 -18.86 27.10 -3.73
C PHE A 179 -20.32 26.73 -3.44
N LYS A 180 -20.98 27.48 -2.57
CA LYS A 180 -22.39 27.17 -2.18
C LYS A 180 -22.52 25.71 -1.68
N LYS A 181 -23.16 24.86 -2.49
CA LYS A 181 -23.35 23.43 -2.18
C LYS A 181 -22.24 22.52 -2.75
N PHE A 182 -21.38 23.06 -3.61
CA PHE A 182 -20.27 22.29 -4.20
C PHE A 182 -18.98 22.54 -3.45
N GLU A 183 -18.15 21.53 -3.39
CA GLU A 183 -16.77 21.62 -2.93
C GLU A 183 -15.86 20.90 -3.92
N ILE A 184 -14.69 21.46 -4.16
CA ILE A 184 -13.68 20.90 -5.04
C ILE A 184 -12.41 20.73 -4.21
N ASN A 185 -11.82 19.55 -4.28
CA ASN A 185 -10.52 19.24 -3.73
C ASN A 185 -9.64 18.66 -4.83
N THR A 186 -8.45 19.22 -5.02
CA THR A 186 -7.47 18.72 -5.98
C THR A 186 -6.17 18.47 -5.27
N GLU A 187 -5.44 17.43 -5.67
CA GLU A 187 -4.16 17.08 -5.10
C GLU A 187 -3.17 16.71 -6.19
N LEU A 188 -1.96 17.26 -6.08
CA LEU A 188 -0.78 16.83 -6.80
C LEU A 188 0.20 16.28 -5.78
N ALA A 189 0.63 15.03 -5.94
CA ALA A 189 1.60 14.38 -5.08
C ALA A 189 2.74 13.77 -5.89
N ILE A 190 3.90 13.62 -5.27
CA ILE A 190 5.08 12.98 -5.85
C ILE A 190 5.64 12.02 -4.81
N ASP A 191 5.78 10.77 -5.19
CA ASP A 191 6.48 9.75 -4.45
C ASP A 191 7.94 9.70 -4.91
N ILE A 192 8.87 9.86 -3.99
CA ILE A 192 10.32 9.81 -4.24
C ILE A 192 10.86 8.57 -3.55
N THR A 193 11.37 7.62 -4.33
CA THR A 193 12.03 6.42 -3.81
C THR A 193 13.54 6.55 -3.87
N THR A 194 14.22 5.93 -2.90
CA THR A 194 15.68 6.07 -2.70
C THR A 194 16.45 4.77 -2.98
N ASP A 195 15.75 3.76 -3.50
CA ASP A 195 16.24 2.39 -3.71
C ASP A 195 16.72 2.14 -5.16
N GLY A 196 16.97 3.19 -5.90
CA GLY A 196 17.52 3.13 -7.24
C GLY A 196 16.50 3.34 -8.36
N LYS A 197 16.84 2.89 -9.54
CA LYS A 197 16.02 3.11 -10.73
C LYS A 197 14.78 2.23 -10.73
N ARG A 198 13.61 2.86 -10.71
CA ARG A 198 12.30 2.22 -10.83
C ARG A 198 11.66 2.50 -12.18
N ASN A 199 10.68 1.69 -12.58
CA ASN A 199 9.86 1.94 -13.76
C ASN A 199 8.73 2.91 -13.40
N VAL A 200 9.06 4.21 -13.44
CA VAL A 200 8.17 5.34 -13.14
C VAL A 200 8.36 6.41 -14.21
N LEU A 201 7.56 7.47 -14.20
CA LEU A 201 7.64 8.55 -15.18
C LEU A 201 9.04 9.16 -15.27
N LEU A 202 9.68 9.42 -14.14
CA LEU A 202 11.02 10.01 -14.03
C LEU A 202 11.96 9.06 -13.27
N PRO A 203 12.48 8.02 -13.95
CA PRO A 203 13.42 7.10 -13.33
C PRO A 203 14.81 7.72 -13.18
N GLY A 204 15.45 7.51 -12.04
CA GLY A 204 16.78 8.03 -11.77
C GLY A 204 17.60 7.14 -10.84
N LYS A 205 18.87 7.48 -10.66
CA LYS A 205 19.77 6.87 -9.68
C LYS A 205 20.43 7.96 -8.87
N PRO A 206 20.31 7.98 -7.54
CA PRO A 206 19.63 6.99 -6.69
C PRO A 206 18.12 7.21 -6.53
N LEU A 207 17.54 8.32 -7.04
CA LEU A 207 16.17 8.73 -6.80
C LEU A 207 15.29 8.52 -8.03
N SER A 208 14.09 7.98 -7.82
CA SER A 208 13.03 7.89 -8.83
C SER A 208 11.79 8.65 -8.34
N PHE A 209 11.05 9.28 -9.28
CA PHE A 209 9.92 10.16 -8.98
C PHE A 209 8.66 9.65 -9.67
N ASP A 210 7.61 9.41 -8.89
CA ASP A 210 6.31 8.94 -9.36
C ASP A 210 5.22 9.97 -9.01
N PRO A 211 4.76 10.80 -9.97
CA PRO A 211 3.74 11.81 -9.73
C PRO A 211 2.34 11.21 -9.77
N HIS A 212 1.43 11.77 -8.95
CA HIS A 212 0.02 11.42 -8.85
C HIS A 212 -0.84 12.68 -8.90
N LEU A 213 -1.99 12.59 -9.54
CA LEU A 213 -2.97 13.68 -9.58
C LEU A 213 -4.35 13.15 -9.21
N GLY A 214 -5.05 13.86 -8.33
CA GLY A 214 -6.41 13.54 -7.92
C GLY A 214 -7.31 14.76 -7.88
N VAL A 215 -8.59 14.55 -8.19
CA VAL A 215 -9.66 15.54 -8.08
C VAL A 215 -10.87 14.90 -7.38
N GLU A 216 -11.45 15.62 -6.45
CA GLU A 216 -12.71 15.28 -5.79
C GLU A 216 -13.69 16.43 -5.96
N VAL A 217 -14.92 16.09 -6.30
CA VAL A 217 -16.05 17.04 -6.31
C VAL A 217 -17.10 16.53 -5.35
N GLY A 218 -17.42 17.34 -4.34
CA GLY A 218 -18.49 17.09 -3.37
C GLY A 218 -19.72 17.94 -3.62
N PHE A 219 -20.89 17.38 -3.35
CA PHE A 219 -22.16 18.07 -3.41
C PHE A 219 -22.88 17.96 -2.06
N ALA A 220 -23.30 19.11 -1.53
CA ALA A 220 -24.07 19.28 -0.30
C ALA A 220 -23.41 18.64 0.95
N ASN A 221 -22.11 18.35 0.94
CA ASN A 221 -21.36 17.54 1.91
C ASN A 221 -21.93 16.11 2.09
N ILE A 222 -22.62 15.58 1.07
CA ILE A 222 -23.28 14.27 1.13
C ILE A 222 -22.68 13.33 0.09
N VAL A 223 -22.60 13.76 -1.17
CA VAL A 223 -22.15 12.93 -2.30
C VAL A 223 -20.82 13.43 -2.78
N TYR A 224 -19.90 12.50 -3.05
CA TYR A 224 -18.55 12.79 -3.54
C TYR A 224 -18.26 11.92 -4.75
N VAL A 225 -17.64 12.52 -5.77
CA VAL A 225 -17.12 11.82 -6.94
C VAL A 225 -15.64 12.15 -7.05
N ARG A 226 -14.83 11.14 -7.35
CA ARG A 226 -13.37 11.23 -7.42
C ARG A 226 -12.85 10.67 -8.72
N ALA A 227 -11.80 11.28 -9.22
CA ALA A 227 -11.02 10.77 -10.32
C ALA A 227 -9.55 11.07 -10.08
N GLY A 228 -8.67 10.19 -10.55
CA GLY A 228 -7.23 10.37 -10.41
C GLY A 228 -6.44 9.53 -11.39
N ILE A 229 -5.16 9.88 -11.49
CA ILE A 229 -4.16 9.13 -12.23
C ILE A 229 -2.95 8.89 -11.34
N SER A 230 -2.41 7.69 -11.40
CA SER A 230 -1.23 7.25 -10.65
C SER A 230 -0.42 6.25 -11.46
N ASN A 231 0.70 5.81 -10.91
CA ASN A 231 1.52 4.74 -11.46
C ASN A 231 1.83 4.96 -12.95
N ILE A 232 2.39 6.15 -13.27
CA ILE A 232 2.76 6.52 -14.63
C ILE A 232 4.09 5.83 -14.98
N GLN A 233 4.04 4.86 -15.88
CA GLN A 233 5.18 4.00 -16.22
C GLN A 233 5.56 4.13 -17.69
N LYS A 234 6.78 3.67 -18.02
CA LYS A 234 7.25 3.52 -19.39
C LYS A 234 7.43 2.04 -19.69
N GLU A 235 6.48 1.49 -20.41
CA GLU A 235 6.51 0.09 -20.84
C GLU A 235 6.97 -0.03 -22.28
N LEU A 236 7.55 -1.19 -22.63
CA LEU A 236 7.81 -1.52 -24.02
C LEU A 236 6.49 -1.82 -24.73
N ASP A 237 6.36 -1.34 -25.96
CA ASP A 237 5.23 -1.67 -26.83
C ASP A 237 5.22 -3.16 -27.17
N ASP A 238 4.11 -3.67 -27.74
CA ASP A 238 3.92 -5.08 -28.10
C ASP A 238 5.02 -5.62 -29.04
N ASN A 239 5.65 -4.75 -29.80
CA ASN A 239 6.80 -5.08 -30.66
C ASN A 239 8.15 -5.08 -29.94
N ASN A 240 8.20 -4.78 -28.63
CA ASN A 240 9.41 -4.61 -27.82
C ASN A 240 10.43 -3.58 -28.35
N ILE A 241 10.00 -2.64 -29.17
CA ILE A 241 10.88 -1.66 -29.83
C ILE A 241 10.67 -0.28 -29.23
N ASP A 242 9.42 0.18 -29.13
CA ASP A 242 9.08 1.52 -28.67
C ASP A 242 8.61 1.54 -27.22
N LYS A 243 8.87 2.66 -26.51
CA LYS A 243 8.41 2.87 -25.15
C LYS A 243 7.06 3.60 -25.18
N LYS A 244 6.03 2.98 -24.63
CA LYS A 244 4.72 3.55 -24.39
C LYS A 244 4.59 4.03 -22.94
N ILE A 245 3.95 5.18 -22.76
CA ILE A 245 3.56 5.64 -21.41
C ILE A 245 2.23 4.97 -21.06
N THR A 246 2.21 4.27 -19.93
CA THR A 246 1.00 3.71 -19.31
C THR A 246 0.67 4.52 -18.06
N VAL A 247 -0.62 4.62 -17.75
CA VAL A 247 -1.13 5.31 -16.57
C VAL A 247 -2.20 4.44 -15.92
N GLN A 248 -2.32 4.52 -14.62
CA GLN A 248 -3.36 3.86 -13.86
C GLN A 248 -4.48 4.86 -13.55
N PRO A 249 -5.63 4.79 -14.25
CA PRO A 249 -6.80 5.60 -13.94
C PRO A 249 -7.50 5.06 -12.69
N ASN A 250 -8.01 5.97 -11.88
CA ASN A 250 -8.76 5.67 -10.67
C ASN A 250 -10.05 6.50 -10.67
N ILE A 251 -11.17 5.87 -10.34
CA ILE A 251 -12.46 6.54 -10.15
C ILE A 251 -13.06 6.11 -8.83
N GLY A 252 -13.82 7.00 -8.19
CA GLY A 252 -14.46 6.67 -6.92
C GLY A 252 -15.71 7.49 -6.67
N ALA A 253 -16.54 6.98 -5.78
CA ALA A 253 -17.71 7.65 -5.27
C ALA A 253 -17.78 7.50 -3.75
N GLY A 254 -18.33 8.51 -3.07
CA GLY A 254 -18.48 8.52 -1.63
C GLY A 254 -19.81 9.07 -1.21
N LEU A 255 -20.32 8.55 -0.11
CA LEU A 255 -21.51 9.03 0.56
C LEU A 255 -21.18 9.36 2.02
N ARG A 256 -21.60 10.54 2.46
CA ARG A 256 -21.44 10.96 3.87
C ARG A 256 -22.81 11.27 4.45
N PHE A 257 -23.16 10.60 5.52
CA PHE A 257 -24.37 10.84 6.26
C PHE A 257 -24.06 10.99 7.74
N LYS A 258 -24.24 12.22 8.26
CA LYS A 258 -23.88 12.58 9.65
C LYS A 258 -22.41 12.24 9.96
N SER A 259 -22.20 11.24 10.84
CA SER A 259 -20.87 10.79 11.27
C SER A 259 -20.36 9.56 10.51
N ILE A 260 -21.14 9.04 9.57
CA ILE A 260 -20.79 7.86 8.77
C ILE A 260 -20.40 8.33 7.37
N ALA A 261 -19.30 7.81 6.86
CA ALA A 261 -18.90 7.96 5.48
C ALA A 261 -18.64 6.56 4.87
N VAL A 262 -19.09 6.34 3.65
CA VAL A 262 -18.84 5.12 2.91
C VAL A 262 -18.29 5.52 1.55
N ASP A 263 -17.16 4.95 1.18
CA ASP A 263 -16.48 5.26 -0.06
C ASP A 263 -16.24 3.96 -0.85
N TYR A 264 -16.35 4.08 -2.16
CA TYR A 264 -16.00 3.03 -3.11
C TYR A 264 -15.03 3.60 -4.13
N ALA A 265 -13.99 2.85 -4.47
CA ALA A 265 -13.09 3.17 -5.56
C ALA A 265 -12.86 1.95 -6.46
N PHE A 266 -12.71 2.24 -7.74
CA PHE A 266 -12.33 1.32 -8.78
C PHE A 266 -11.02 1.80 -9.39
N THR A 267 -10.07 0.92 -9.50
CA THR A 267 -8.78 1.20 -10.12
C THR A 267 -8.42 0.12 -11.12
N ASP A 268 -7.92 0.55 -12.28
CA ASP A 268 -7.35 -0.35 -13.28
C ASP A 268 -5.85 -0.49 -12.99
N VAL A 269 -5.42 -1.67 -12.61
CA VAL A 269 -4.00 -1.92 -12.25
C VAL A 269 -3.12 -2.09 -13.50
N GLY A 270 -3.71 -2.02 -14.68
CA GLY A 270 -3.05 -1.98 -15.98
C GLY A 270 -2.34 -3.28 -16.37
N GLY A 271 -2.82 -3.91 -17.41
CA GLY A 271 -2.18 -5.04 -18.09
C GLY A 271 -2.94 -5.36 -19.37
N LYS A 272 -2.23 -5.62 -20.45
CA LYS A 272 -2.83 -5.80 -21.78
C LYS A 272 -3.63 -7.09 -21.93
N GLU A 273 -3.45 -8.09 -21.08
CA GLU A 273 -3.95 -9.43 -21.34
C GLU A 273 -4.98 -9.96 -20.33
N THR A 274 -5.16 -9.32 -19.18
CA THR A 274 -6.16 -9.73 -18.20
C THR A 274 -6.70 -8.50 -17.49
N SER A 275 -8.01 -8.43 -17.26
CA SER A 275 -8.64 -7.34 -16.49
C SER A 275 -8.11 -7.33 -15.04
N THR A 276 -7.05 -6.56 -14.83
CA THR A 276 -6.38 -6.41 -13.54
C THR A 276 -6.97 -5.22 -12.79
N PHE A 277 -8.27 -5.22 -12.60
CA PHE A 277 -8.93 -4.19 -11.81
C PHE A 277 -8.98 -4.56 -10.32
N SER A 278 -9.09 -3.53 -9.51
CA SER A 278 -9.22 -3.64 -8.07
C SER A 278 -10.42 -2.85 -7.57
N HIS A 279 -11.08 -3.38 -6.58
CA HIS A 279 -12.19 -2.77 -5.88
C HIS A 279 -11.76 -2.39 -4.47
N VAL A 280 -12.07 -1.18 -4.03
CA VAL A 280 -11.78 -0.68 -2.68
C VAL A 280 -13.06 -0.18 -2.06
N ILE A 281 -13.41 -0.66 -0.89
CA ILE A 281 -14.55 -0.21 -0.09
C ILE A 281 -14.03 0.25 1.26
N SER A 282 -14.47 1.42 1.72
CA SER A 282 -14.14 1.92 3.05
C SER A 282 -15.34 2.56 3.74
N ALA A 283 -15.35 2.51 5.08
CA ALA A 283 -16.36 3.09 5.93
C ALA A 283 -15.74 3.70 7.21
#